data_0b11d5c261a04395ccede530c2f98dd9
#
_entry.id   0b11d5c261a04395ccede530c2f98dd9
#
_cell.length_a   1.000
_cell.length_b   1.000
_cell.length_c   1.000
_cell.angle_alpha   90.00
_cell.angle_beta   90.00
_cell.angle_gamma   90.00
#
_symmetry.space_group_name_H-M   'P 1'
#
loop_
_entity.id
_entity.type
_entity.pdbx_description
1 polymer ?
#
loop_
_entity_poly.entity_id
_entity_poly.type
_entity_poly.pdbx_seq_one_letter_code
_entity_poly.pdbx_strand_id
1 'polypeptide(L)'
;MNGNIISFFIDSSTKYEDRIVYFRQISEFLSGLECNYPFFNEWLDKVYHELSQGKRTVIILVDKPSCKIIGLAILKDSIQEKKICTLRVAASHQHQGCGSYLIEQSIRLLKDPKPLITVSEEHVDAFKPLFRRFGFKIEDRVKSV
;
A
#
# COMPACT_ATOMS: atom_id res chain seq x y z
N MET A 1 -6.61 -3.92 -15.12
CA MET A 1 -5.20 -4.37 -14.92
C MET A 1 -4.87 -5.37 -16.02
N ASN A 2 -3.73 -5.24 -16.66
CA ASN A 2 -3.40 -6.14 -17.76
C ASN A 2 -2.77 -7.44 -17.25
N GLY A 3 -2.69 -8.46 -18.13
CA GLY A 3 -2.20 -9.79 -17.77
C GLY A 3 -0.72 -9.91 -17.48
N ASN A 4 0.06 -8.83 -17.66
CA ASN A 4 1.48 -8.79 -17.35
C ASN A 4 1.76 -8.38 -15.89
N ILE A 5 0.72 -8.05 -15.15
CA ILE A 5 0.84 -7.64 -13.76
C ILE A 5 0.43 -8.80 -12.87
N ILE A 6 1.29 -9.19 -11.96
CA ILE A 6 0.99 -10.18 -10.94
C ILE A 6 0.81 -9.50 -9.59
N SER A 7 -0.08 -10.07 -8.80
CA SER A 7 -0.40 -9.57 -7.47
C SER A 7 -0.09 -10.66 -6.45
N PHE A 8 0.52 -10.26 -5.35
CA PHE A 8 0.69 -11.11 -4.20
C PHE A 8 0.73 -10.26 -2.93
N PHE A 9 0.65 -10.90 -1.78
CA PHE A 9 0.76 -10.16 -0.52
C PHE A 9 1.75 -10.85 0.41
N ILE A 10 2.33 -10.07 1.31
CA ILE A 10 3.23 -10.55 2.34
C ILE A 10 2.64 -10.20 3.71
N ASP A 11 2.82 -11.12 4.64
CA ASP A 11 2.35 -11.01 6.02
C ASP A 11 3.27 -11.78 6.96
N SER A 12 2.82 -12.05 8.18
CA SER A 12 3.62 -12.77 9.18
C SER A 12 3.99 -14.19 8.77
N SER A 13 3.24 -14.80 7.83
CA SER A 13 3.52 -16.16 7.35
C SER A 13 4.59 -16.20 6.26
N THR A 14 4.96 -15.05 5.71
CA THR A 14 5.99 -14.97 4.67
C THR A 14 7.35 -15.31 5.27
N LYS A 15 8.16 -16.09 4.55
CA LYS A 15 9.48 -16.50 5.03
C LYS A 15 10.38 -15.29 5.28
N TYR A 16 11.20 -15.37 6.30
CA TYR A 16 12.08 -14.29 6.72
C TYR A 16 12.97 -13.79 5.57
N GLU A 17 13.58 -14.69 4.82
CA GLU A 17 14.46 -14.33 3.70
C GLU A 17 13.71 -13.54 2.63
N ASP A 18 12.48 -13.93 2.36
CA ASP A 18 11.65 -13.25 1.36
C ASP A 18 11.21 -11.88 1.85
N ARG A 19 10.88 -11.75 3.15
CA ARG A 19 10.50 -10.46 3.71
C ARG A 19 11.61 -9.42 3.56
N ILE A 20 12.84 -9.81 3.81
CA ILE A 20 13.99 -8.90 3.66
C ILE A 20 14.10 -8.40 2.22
N VAL A 21 14.01 -9.32 1.25
CA VAL A 21 14.11 -8.96 -0.17
C VAL A 21 12.97 -8.03 -0.58
N TYR A 22 11.74 -8.36 -0.20
CA TYR A 22 10.58 -7.52 -0.56
C TYR A 22 10.66 -6.15 0.07
N PHE A 23 11.06 -6.03 1.33
CA PHE A 23 11.16 -4.72 1.98
C PHE A 23 12.24 -3.84 1.37
N ARG A 24 13.32 -4.44 0.88
CA ARG A 24 14.32 -3.68 0.11
C ARG A 24 13.70 -3.10 -1.15
N GLN A 25 12.95 -3.91 -1.88
CA GLN A 25 12.27 -3.47 -3.11
C GLN A 25 11.19 -2.44 -2.82
N ILE A 26 10.44 -2.59 -1.73
CA ILE A 26 9.43 -1.63 -1.29
C ILE A 26 10.10 -0.29 -0.97
N SER A 27 11.21 -0.31 -0.25
CA SER A 27 11.95 0.90 0.08
C SER A 27 12.42 1.63 -1.18
N GLU A 28 12.94 0.90 -2.15
CA GLU A 28 13.37 1.48 -3.43
C GLU A 28 12.18 2.08 -4.19
N PHE A 29 11.07 1.38 -4.25
CA PHE A 29 9.88 1.86 -4.94
C PHE A 29 9.35 3.16 -4.33
N LEU A 30 9.19 3.19 -3.01
CA LEU A 30 8.66 4.34 -2.32
C LEU A 30 9.63 5.53 -2.35
N SER A 31 10.92 5.28 -2.26
CA SER A 31 11.93 6.34 -2.38
C SER A 31 11.89 6.98 -3.76
N GLY A 32 11.69 6.20 -4.80
CA GLY A 32 11.58 6.69 -6.17
C GLY A 32 10.33 7.52 -6.43
N LEU A 33 9.32 7.45 -5.55
CA LEU A 33 8.08 8.20 -5.67
C LEU A 33 8.04 9.45 -4.78
N GLU A 34 9.20 9.91 -4.33
CA GLU A 34 9.33 11.13 -3.53
C GLU A 34 8.46 11.10 -2.26
N CYS A 35 8.63 10.06 -1.46
CA CYS A 35 8.01 10.02 -0.16
C CYS A 35 8.69 11.05 0.76
N ASN A 36 8.07 12.20 0.90
CA ASN A 36 8.60 13.31 1.71
C ASN A 36 8.22 13.17 3.20
N TYR A 37 8.11 11.95 3.68
CA TYR A 37 7.82 11.74 5.09
C TYR A 37 9.08 11.96 5.93
N PRO A 38 9.02 12.83 6.94
CA PRO A 38 10.06 12.85 7.95
C PRO A 38 10.14 11.45 8.58
N PHE A 39 11.35 10.98 8.81
CA PHE A 39 11.57 9.68 9.45
C PHE A 39 11.00 8.49 8.65
N PHE A 40 11.05 8.58 7.32
CA PHE A 40 10.53 7.53 6.45
C PHE A 40 11.17 6.15 6.74
N ASN A 41 12.48 6.10 6.90
CA ASN A 41 13.18 4.84 7.15
C ASN A 41 12.75 4.21 8.48
N GLU A 42 12.60 5.02 9.53
CA GLU A 42 12.14 4.56 10.83
C GLU A 42 10.72 4.04 10.76
N TRP A 43 9.87 4.72 10.00
CA TRP A 43 8.49 4.26 9.79
C TRP A 43 8.45 2.92 9.07
N LEU A 44 9.26 2.76 8.02
CA LEU A 44 9.30 1.51 7.26
C LEU A 44 9.83 0.36 8.11
N ASP A 45 10.83 0.61 8.96
CA ASP A 45 11.32 -0.37 9.92
C ASP A 45 10.21 -0.80 10.89
N LYS A 46 9.42 0.14 11.34
CA LYS A 46 8.28 -0.15 12.21
C LYS A 46 7.27 -1.05 11.50
N VAL A 47 6.96 -0.75 10.24
CA VAL A 47 6.07 -1.59 9.44
C VAL A 47 6.61 -3.01 9.33
N TYR A 48 7.90 -3.15 9.09
CA TYR A 48 8.55 -4.46 9.00
C TYR A 48 8.38 -5.26 10.29
N HIS A 49 8.64 -4.63 11.43
CA HIS A 49 8.48 -5.29 12.73
C HIS A 49 7.03 -5.66 13.02
N GLU A 50 6.11 -4.76 12.72
CA GLU A 50 4.68 -5.01 12.92
C GLU A 50 4.14 -6.10 11.99
N LEU A 51 4.72 -6.24 10.81
CA LEU A 51 4.38 -7.33 9.89
C LEU A 51 4.70 -8.69 10.53
N SER A 52 5.87 -8.80 11.17
CA SER A 52 6.27 -10.00 11.89
C SER A 52 5.31 -10.34 13.05
N GLN A 53 4.68 -9.33 13.61
CA GLN A 53 3.73 -9.48 14.72
C GLN A 53 2.29 -9.76 14.25
N GLY A 54 2.07 -9.86 12.95
CA GLY A 54 0.74 -10.10 12.39
C GLY A 54 -0.16 -8.86 12.34
N LYS A 55 0.41 -7.66 12.51
CA LYS A 55 -0.36 -6.40 12.53
C LYS A 55 -0.37 -5.69 11.18
N ARG A 56 0.41 -6.18 10.23
CA ARG A 56 0.54 -5.57 8.91
C ARG A 56 0.41 -6.61 7.80
N THR A 57 -0.14 -6.19 6.68
CA THR A 57 -0.10 -6.93 5.42
C THR A 57 0.27 -5.95 4.33
N VAL A 58 1.08 -6.36 3.38
CA VAL A 58 1.44 -5.53 2.23
C VAL A 58 1.00 -6.24 0.96
N ILE A 59 0.22 -5.54 0.13
CA ILE A 59 -0.17 -6.04 -1.18
C ILE A 59 0.79 -5.44 -2.20
N ILE A 60 1.35 -6.28 -3.06
CA ILE A 60 2.37 -5.88 -4.02
C ILE A 60 1.91 -6.23 -5.42
N LEU A 61 2.04 -5.28 -6.34
CA LEU A 61 1.82 -5.49 -7.76
C LEU A 61 3.17 -5.41 -8.47
N VAL A 62 3.47 -6.42 -9.27
CA VAL A 62 4.74 -6.52 -9.99
C VAL A 62 4.47 -6.64 -11.49
N ASP A 63 5.22 -5.87 -12.26
CA ASP A 63 5.24 -5.99 -13.71
C ASP A 63 6.15 -7.16 -14.09
N LYS A 64 5.57 -8.21 -14.69
CA LYS A 64 6.31 -9.42 -15.02
C LYS A 64 7.56 -9.19 -15.88
N PRO A 65 7.44 -8.44 -16.99
CA PRO A 65 8.63 -8.27 -17.85
C PRO A 65 9.81 -7.63 -17.15
N SER A 66 9.58 -6.63 -16.31
CA SER A 66 10.68 -5.92 -15.64
C SER A 66 10.99 -6.48 -14.25
N CYS A 67 10.11 -7.30 -13.68
CA CYS A 67 10.18 -7.79 -12.30
C CYS A 67 10.21 -6.67 -11.25
N LYS A 68 9.65 -5.51 -11.61
CA LYS A 68 9.65 -4.34 -10.72
C LYS A 68 8.28 -4.16 -10.08
N ILE A 69 8.27 -3.67 -8.86
CA ILE A 69 7.05 -3.25 -8.18
C ILE A 69 6.50 -2.04 -8.91
N ILE A 70 5.21 -2.09 -9.27
CA ILE A 70 4.51 -0.97 -9.92
C ILE A 70 3.34 -0.47 -9.09
N GLY A 71 3.04 -1.11 -7.99
CA GLY A 71 2.01 -0.65 -7.08
C GLY A 71 2.07 -1.40 -5.77
N LEU A 72 1.59 -0.76 -4.71
CA LEU A 72 1.48 -1.42 -3.42
C LEU A 72 0.47 -0.75 -2.52
N ALA A 73 0.00 -1.51 -1.54
CA ALA A 73 -0.78 -1.00 -0.43
C ALA A 73 -0.21 -1.58 0.86
N ILE A 74 0.09 -0.72 1.82
CA ILE A 74 0.55 -1.14 3.14
C ILE A 74 -0.62 -1.01 4.10
N LEU A 75 -1.04 -2.13 4.68
CA LEU A 75 -2.20 -2.19 5.55
C LEU A 75 -1.78 -2.29 7.01
N LYS A 76 -2.61 -1.73 7.87
CA LYS A 76 -2.54 -1.97 9.31
C LYS A 76 -3.80 -2.70 9.71
N ASP A 77 -3.63 -3.85 10.35
CA ASP A 77 -4.73 -4.72 10.74
C ASP A 77 -4.55 -5.10 12.20
N SER A 78 -5.11 -4.30 13.08
CA SER A 78 -5.10 -4.55 14.51
C SER A 78 -6.52 -4.52 15.05
N ILE A 79 -6.68 -4.92 16.30
CA ILE A 79 -8.00 -4.88 16.95
C ILE A 79 -8.54 -3.46 16.98
N GLN A 80 -7.65 -2.48 17.20
CA GLN A 80 -8.04 -1.08 17.32
C GLN A 80 -8.23 -0.37 15.98
N GLU A 81 -7.56 -0.84 14.91
CA GLU A 81 -7.51 -0.05 13.69
C GLU A 81 -7.39 -0.91 12.44
N LYS A 82 -8.26 -0.65 11.47
CA LYS A 82 -8.23 -1.21 10.13
C LYS A 82 -7.94 -0.07 9.17
N LYS A 83 -6.75 -0.07 8.57
CA LYS A 83 -6.28 1.11 7.85
C LYS A 83 -5.43 0.75 6.63
N ILE A 84 -5.64 1.50 5.56
CA ILE A 84 -4.72 1.52 4.41
C ILE A 84 -3.78 2.69 4.65
N CYS A 85 -2.55 2.40 5.05
CA CYS A 85 -1.58 3.42 5.44
C CYS A 85 -0.85 4.03 4.25
N THR A 86 -0.65 3.25 3.20
CA THR A 86 0.04 3.68 2.00
C THR A 86 -0.63 3.03 0.80
N LEU A 87 -0.89 3.83 -0.21
CA LEU A 87 -1.47 3.37 -1.48
C LEU A 87 -0.72 4.10 -2.58
N ARG A 88 0.00 3.37 -3.42
CA ARG A 88 0.81 3.95 -4.50
C ARG A 88 0.76 3.10 -5.75
N VAL A 89 0.68 3.76 -6.89
CA VAL A 89 0.81 3.13 -8.21
C VAL A 89 1.82 3.94 -9.01
N ALA A 90 2.77 3.27 -9.65
CA ALA A 90 3.76 3.93 -10.51
C ALA A 90 3.08 4.70 -11.62
N ALA A 91 3.65 5.85 -12.01
CA ALA A 91 3.09 6.72 -13.05
C ALA A 91 2.85 5.95 -14.36
N SER A 92 3.74 5.02 -14.69
CA SER A 92 3.65 4.21 -15.91
C SER A 92 2.43 3.28 -15.93
N HIS A 93 1.83 3.01 -14.79
CA HIS A 93 0.73 2.05 -14.65
C HIS A 93 -0.53 2.65 -14.05
N GLN A 94 -0.63 3.97 -13.98
CA GLN A 94 -1.84 4.65 -13.53
C GLN A 94 -2.95 4.55 -14.58
N HIS A 95 -4.19 4.68 -14.15
CA HIS A 95 -5.39 4.62 -15.01
C HIS A 95 -5.59 3.26 -15.69
N GLN A 96 -5.04 2.19 -15.13
CA GLN A 96 -5.18 0.83 -15.65
C GLN A 96 -5.89 -0.12 -14.67
N GLY A 97 -6.54 0.43 -13.65
CA GLY A 97 -7.27 -0.36 -12.67
C GLY A 97 -6.44 -0.88 -11.50
N CYS A 98 -5.15 -0.54 -11.43
CA CYS A 98 -4.29 -1.00 -10.33
C CYS A 98 -4.74 -0.45 -8.98
N GLY A 99 -5.08 0.83 -8.90
CA GLY A 99 -5.57 1.44 -7.67
C GLY A 99 -6.86 0.81 -7.17
N SER A 100 -7.81 0.58 -8.09
CA SER A 100 -9.06 -0.10 -7.77
C SER A 100 -8.82 -1.50 -7.23
N TYR A 101 -7.93 -2.24 -7.87
CA TYR A 101 -7.58 -3.59 -7.45
C TYR A 101 -7.00 -3.58 -6.03
N LEU A 102 -6.06 -2.65 -5.77
CA LEU A 102 -5.44 -2.53 -4.46
C LEU A 102 -6.47 -2.23 -3.36
N ILE A 103 -7.41 -1.34 -3.63
CA ILE A 103 -8.47 -1.01 -2.66
C ILE A 103 -9.39 -2.21 -2.44
N GLU A 104 -9.81 -2.88 -3.51
CA GLU A 104 -10.66 -4.06 -3.39
C GLU A 104 -10.01 -5.15 -2.55
N GLN A 105 -8.75 -5.44 -2.79
CA GLN A 105 -8.02 -6.45 -2.03
C GLN A 105 -7.81 -6.02 -0.57
N SER A 106 -7.56 -4.73 -0.35
CA SER A 106 -7.40 -4.18 1.00
C SER A 106 -8.68 -4.35 1.81
N ILE A 107 -9.82 -4.02 1.24
CA ILE A 107 -11.12 -4.20 1.88
C ILE A 107 -11.35 -5.66 2.24
N ARG A 108 -11.02 -6.56 1.32
CA ARG A 108 -11.19 -8.00 1.53
C ARG A 108 -10.30 -8.51 2.65
N LEU A 109 -9.02 -8.14 2.64
CA LEU A 109 -8.06 -8.59 3.64
C LEU A 109 -8.33 -7.99 5.02
N LEU A 110 -8.72 -6.73 5.08
CA LEU A 110 -9.06 -6.07 6.34
C LEU A 110 -10.44 -6.48 6.88
N LYS A 111 -11.28 -7.07 6.02
CA LYS A 111 -12.65 -7.44 6.36
C LYS A 111 -13.46 -6.25 6.86
N ASP A 112 -13.23 -5.11 6.23
CA ASP A 112 -13.87 -3.84 6.57
C ASP A 112 -14.24 -3.15 5.26
N PRO A 113 -15.54 -2.88 4.98
CA PRO A 113 -15.96 -2.25 3.73
C PRO A 113 -15.51 -0.79 3.62
N LYS A 114 -15.20 -0.15 4.73
CA LYS A 114 -14.79 1.26 4.76
C LYS A 114 -13.60 1.46 5.70
N PRO A 115 -12.44 0.86 5.40
CA PRO A 115 -11.28 1.09 6.25
C PRO A 115 -10.83 2.55 6.16
N LEU A 116 -10.12 3.00 7.16
CA LEU A 116 -9.51 4.32 7.11
C LEU A 116 -8.39 4.31 6.06
N ILE A 117 -8.30 5.39 5.28
CA ILE A 117 -7.21 5.54 4.29
C ILE A 117 -6.49 6.84 4.58
N THR A 118 -5.17 6.76 4.71
CA THR A 118 -4.32 7.94 4.85
C THR A 118 -3.58 8.18 3.54
N VAL A 119 -3.72 9.40 3.00
CA VAL A 119 -3.06 9.82 1.77
C VAL A 119 -2.47 11.19 2.02
N SER A 120 -1.25 11.44 1.54
CA SER A 120 -0.65 12.77 1.63
C SER A 120 -1.46 13.78 0.81
N GLU A 121 -1.45 15.05 1.22
CA GLU A 121 -2.17 16.10 0.49
C GLU A 121 -1.75 16.19 -0.98
N GLU A 122 -0.49 15.93 -1.26
CA GLU A 122 0.05 15.96 -2.62
C GLU A 122 -0.59 14.94 -3.55
N HIS A 123 -1.08 13.83 -3.01
CA HIS A 123 -1.61 12.72 -3.79
C HIS A 123 -3.13 12.56 -3.71
N VAL A 124 -3.78 13.30 -2.82
CA VAL A 124 -5.21 13.18 -2.59
C VAL A 124 -6.03 13.40 -3.87
N ASP A 125 -5.68 14.41 -4.65
CA ASP A 125 -6.43 14.74 -5.86
C ASP A 125 -6.35 13.65 -6.91
N ALA A 126 -5.21 12.97 -7.03
CA ALA A 126 -5.04 11.86 -7.95
C ALA A 126 -5.94 10.69 -7.60
N PHE A 127 -6.25 10.49 -6.32
CA PHE A 127 -7.06 9.37 -5.85
C PHE A 127 -8.54 9.71 -5.67
N LYS A 128 -8.93 10.99 -5.77
CA LYS A 128 -10.33 11.39 -5.55
C LYS A 128 -11.35 10.61 -6.38
N PRO A 129 -11.18 10.42 -7.69
CA PRO A 129 -12.16 9.65 -8.46
C PRO A 129 -12.31 8.23 -7.96
N LEU A 130 -11.19 7.63 -7.55
CA LEU A 130 -11.17 6.28 -7.03
C LEU A 130 -11.88 6.19 -5.69
N PHE A 131 -11.61 7.13 -4.80
CA PHE A 131 -12.25 7.17 -3.48
C PHE A 131 -13.76 7.37 -3.61
N ARG A 132 -14.21 8.21 -4.55
CA ARG A 132 -15.66 8.38 -4.81
C ARG A 132 -16.30 7.09 -5.27
N ARG A 133 -15.64 6.34 -6.14
CA ARG A 133 -16.17 5.06 -6.63
C ARG A 133 -16.43 4.09 -5.48
N PHE A 134 -15.57 4.05 -4.49
CA PHE A 134 -15.71 3.17 -3.34
C PHE A 134 -16.51 3.81 -2.19
N GLY A 135 -16.98 5.04 -2.36
CA GLY A 135 -17.78 5.71 -1.35
C GLY A 135 -17.00 6.24 -0.15
N PHE A 136 -15.70 6.45 -0.30
CA PHE A 136 -14.88 7.07 0.74
C PHE A 136 -15.11 8.57 0.79
N LYS A 137 -15.04 9.13 1.99
CA LYS A 137 -15.18 10.57 2.22
C LYS A 137 -13.95 11.09 2.94
N ILE A 138 -13.63 12.37 2.69
CA ILE A 138 -12.58 13.05 3.44
C ILE A 138 -13.16 13.40 4.80
N GLU A 139 -12.66 12.77 5.85
CA GLU A 139 -13.12 13.04 7.22
C GLU A 139 -12.21 13.99 7.96
N ASP A 140 -10.90 13.85 7.76
CA ASP A 140 -9.94 14.62 8.52
C ASP A 140 -8.63 14.73 7.75
N ARG A 141 -7.85 15.76 8.08
CA ARG A 141 -6.52 15.97 7.52
C ARG A 141 -5.49 15.68 8.59
N VAL A 142 -4.82 14.55 8.44
CA VAL A 142 -3.79 14.11 9.37
C VAL A 142 -2.44 14.39 8.76
N LYS A 143 -1.53 15.00 9.53
CA LYS A 143 -0.20 15.39 9.06
C LYS A 143 0.81 14.25 9.09
N SER A 144 0.52 13.16 9.78
CA SER A 144 1.41 12.00 9.88
C SER A 144 0.65 10.71 9.64
N VAL A 145 1.36 9.70 9.22
CA VAL A 145 0.80 8.37 8.92
C VAL A 145 1.18 7.36 10.00
#